data_68eb9f8f9cada6b27a62d40bc94c3547
#
_entry.id   68eb9f8f9cada6b27a62d40bc94c3547
#
_cell.length_a   1.000
_cell.length_b   1.000
_cell.length_c   1.000
_cell.angle_alpha   90.00
_cell.angle_beta   90.00
_cell.angle_gamma   90.00
#
_symmetry.space_group_name_H-M   'P 1'
#
loop_
_entity.id
_entity.type
_entity.pdbx_description
1 polymer ?
#
loop_
_entity_poly.entity_id
_entity_poly.type
_entity_poly.pdbx_seq_one_letter_code
_entity_poly.pdbx_strand_id
1 'polypeptide(L)'
;MTIKYTKEQLNKFDKDLLIELFLGMQGQMEELSRQTQALNDRMQLMMEQMILFQKNRFGRSSEKMADSEQIRFMEVDGTIVFFNEAEAVCDLDAPEPEDLELKVPKKKKQPGKKAADIAGLTVKRIDHYLKEEELTAEFGENGWKQLPDAISRCYQFIPASVVIEEHHIGVYSSKLDEHMIKAPHPRNLLHGSLVSPSLAAAVINGKYVNAVPLYRLEKEFERYGLAITRQNMANWMIRLGEEYLGTMYDYLHKLLYDYHVIQADETPVLVNKDGRPAGSQSYMWVYRSGFMYRDRQIILYEYQKTRNASHPREFLRDYTGICVTDGYQVYHTLEKERENLKIAGCWVHCRRRFNDALEVIPKAHRKESILHLIMKQIQAIYREEGKLSDFSTEDRLMQRQLVVKPLVDAFFAYLKQNEAKIPKNGKIREAFTYALNQESYLKVFLEDGDVPIDNNASERAIRGFCIGKKNWEMIDTVNGANSSAIIYSIAETAKANNLKPFDYFEYLLTEIPKHVDDKNIDFLAELLPWSDMLPENIRKPQKASGK
;
A
#
# COMPACT_ATOMS: atom_id res chain seq x y z
N MET A 1 -41.52 48.83 -2.68
CA MET A 1 -41.57 50.27 -3.07
C MET A 1 -40.44 50.99 -2.34
N THR A 2 -39.48 51.55 -3.05
CA THR A 2 -38.39 52.32 -2.46
C THR A 2 -38.87 53.73 -2.24
N ILE A 3 -39.09 54.15 -1.00
CA ILE A 3 -39.44 55.53 -0.66
C ILE A 3 -38.18 56.37 -0.86
N LYS A 4 -38.20 57.28 -1.84
CA LYS A 4 -37.13 58.25 -2.07
C LYS A 4 -37.59 59.60 -1.56
N TYR A 5 -36.94 60.11 -0.53
CA TYR A 5 -37.16 61.46 -0.03
C TYR A 5 -36.38 62.47 -0.86
N THR A 6 -37.03 63.61 -1.20
CA THR A 6 -36.34 64.75 -1.81
C THR A 6 -35.63 65.63 -0.77
N LYS A 7 -34.66 66.39 -1.17
CA LYS A 7 -33.95 67.33 -0.28
C LYS A 7 -34.88 68.31 0.44
N GLU A 8 -35.99 68.73 -0.26
CA GLU A 8 -37.00 69.62 0.32
C GLU A 8 -37.85 68.95 1.36
N GLN A 9 -38.15 67.68 1.22
CA GLN A 9 -38.84 66.88 2.21
C GLN A 9 -37.99 66.59 3.44
N LEU A 10 -36.72 66.28 3.24
CA LEU A 10 -35.76 66.06 4.34
C LEU A 10 -35.52 67.32 5.17
N ASN A 11 -35.52 68.53 4.55
CA ASN A 11 -35.40 69.81 5.26
C ASN A 11 -36.60 70.18 6.11
N LYS A 12 -37.75 69.51 5.96
CA LYS A 12 -38.94 69.72 6.75
C LYS A 12 -39.05 68.74 7.92
N PHE A 13 -38.17 67.76 8.03
CA PHE A 13 -38.18 66.83 9.15
C PHE A 13 -37.49 67.43 10.38
N ASP A 14 -38.04 67.08 11.52
CA ASP A 14 -37.40 67.39 12.80
C ASP A 14 -36.04 66.67 12.95
N LYS A 15 -35.11 67.26 13.67
CA LYS A 15 -33.79 66.74 13.86
C LYS A 15 -33.77 65.35 14.48
N ASP A 16 -34.67 65.07 15.40
CA ASP A 16 -34.79 63.79 16.07
C ASP A 16 -35.25 62.69 15.11
N LEU A 17 -36.22 62.99 14.20
CA LEU A 17 -36.67 62.10 13.16
C LEU A 17 -35.58 61.80 12.12
N LEU A 18 -34.73 62.77 11.77
CA LEU A 18 -33.59 62.59 10.88
C LEU A 18 -32.51 61.68 11.50
N ILE A 19 -32.29 61.79 12.79
CA ILE A 19 -31.36 60.93 13.55
C ILE A 19 -31.89 59.47 13.56
N GLU A 20 -33.17 59.28 13.82
CA GLU A 20 -33.81 57.98 13.85
C GLU A 20 -33.78 57.30 12.48
N LEU A 21 -34.06 58.02 11.40
CA LEU A 21 -33.92 57.54 10.01
C LEU A 21 -32.46 57.19 9.67
N PHE A 22 -31.50 58.01 10.09
CA PHE A 22 -30.10 57.75 9.85
C PHE A 22 -29.60 56.51 10.58
N LEU A 23 -29.93 56.34 11.85
CA LEU A 23 -29.62 55.14 12.64
C LEU A 23 -30.31 53.90 12.07
N GLY A 24 -31.54 54.01 11.63
CA GLY A 24 -32.27 52.95 10.93
C GLY A 24 -31.58 52.52 9.60
N MET A 25 -31.13 53.51 8.81
CA MET A 25 -30.35 53.26 7.60
C MET A 25 -28.97 52.61 7.89
N GLN A 26 -28.29 53.04 8.95
CA GLN A 26 -27.02 52.46 9.39
C GLN A 26 -27.21 51.00 9.78
N GLY A 27 -28.23 50.66 10.57
CA GLY A 27 -28.56 49.29 10.94
C GLY A 27 -28.92 48.41 9.71
N GLN A 28 -29.64 48.98 8.74
CA GLN A 28 -29.94 48.27 7.49
C GLN A 28 -28.66 48.02 6.63
N MET A 29 -27.73 48.98 6.60
CA MET A 29 -26.45 48.83 5.91
C MET A 29 -25.57 47.76 6.57
N GLU A 30 -25.52 47.72 7.89
CA GLU A 30 -24.80 46.69 8.66
C GLU A 30 -25.39 45.29 8.39
N GLU A 31 -26.73 45.15 8.43
CA GLU A 31 -27.41 43.89 8.11
C GLU A 31 -27.18 43.45 6.66
N LEU A 32 -27.25 44.38 5.70
CA LEU A 32 -26.96 44.10 4.28
C LEU A 32 -25.50 43.67 4.08
N SER A 33 -24.57 44.32 4.76
CA SER A 33 -23.17 43.95 4.75
C SER A 33 -22.95 42.55 5.30
N ARG A 34 -23.60 42.19 6.40
CA ARG A 34 -23.56 40.87 7.01
C ARG A 34 -24.14 39.79 6.07
N GLN A 35 -25.29 40.09 5.40
CA GLN A 35 -25.88 39.17 4.45
C GLN A 35 -25.01 39.00 3.19
N THR A 36 -24.36 40.05 2.71
CA THR A 36 -23.42 39.98 1.58
C THR A 36 -22.21 39.15 1.92
N GLN A 37 -21.66 39.29 3.13
CA GLN A 37 -20.57 38.48 3.61
C GLN A 37 -20.95 36.98 3.70
N ALA A 38 -22.13 36.68 4.27
CA ALA A 38 -22.64 35.32 4.37
C ALA A 38 -22.88 34.67 2.99
N LEU A 39 -23.34 35.48 2.02
CA LEU A 39 -23.55 35.03 0.64
C LEU A 39 -22.22 34.74 -0.06
N ASN A 40 -21.23 35.59 0.13
CA ASN A 40 -19.88 35.38 -0.41
C ASN A 40 -19.23 34.12 0.15
N ASP A 41 -19.35 33.89 1.47
CA ASP A 41 -18.83 32.70 2.13
C ASP A 41 -19.50 31.42 1.58
N ARG A 42 -20.82 31.48 1.37
CA ARG A 42 -21.59 30.36 0.77
C ARG A 42 -21.23 30.11 -0.68
N MET A 43 -21.01 31.16 -1.46
CA MET A 43 -20.60 31.06 -2.87
C MET A 43 -19.19 30.47 -2.99
N GLN A 44 -18.29 30.84 -2.09
CA GLN A 44 -16.93 30.27 -2.01
C GLN A 44 -16.99 28.76 -1.69
N LEU A 45 -17.79 28.34 -0.71
CA LEU A 45 -18.04 26.93 -0.38
C LEU A 45 -18.60 26.15 -1.57
N MET A 46 -19.55 26.71 -2.31
CA MET A 46 -20.11 26.08 -3.51
C MET A 46 -19.06 25.95 -4.62
N MET A 47 -18.23 26.96 -4.83
CA MET A 47 -17.11 26.88 -5.79
C MET A 47 -16.11 25.79 -5.40
N GLU A 48 -15.73 25.72 -4.14
CA GLU A 48 -14.83 24.67 -3.62
C GLU A 48 -15.43 23.27 -3.85
N GLN A 49 -16.72 23.09 -3.53
CA GLN A 49 -17.41 21.83 -3.77
C GLN A 49 -17.48 21.47 -5.26
N MET A 50 -17.70 22.45 -6.13
CA MET A 50 -17.78 22.25 -7.57
C MET A 50 -16.41 21.86 -8.17
N ILE A 51 -15.33 22.49 -7.71
CA ILE A 51 -13.96 22.13 -8.12
C ILE A 51 -13.60 20.72 -7.64
N LEU A 52 -13.93 20.38 -6.38
CA LEU A 52 -13.73 19.03 -5.84
C LEU A 52 -14.58 17.98 -6.54
N PHE A 53 -15.83 18.32 -6.88
CA PHE A 53 -16.72 17.44 -7.64
C PHE A 53 -16.21 17.19 -9.06
N GLN A 54 -15.72 18.22 -9.76
CA GLN A 54 -15.08 18.07 -11.07
C GLN A 54 -13.81 17.25 -10.96
N LYS A 55 -12.97 17.46 -9.93
CA LYS A 55 -11.76 16.66 -9.68
C LYS A 55 -12.10 15.20 -9.41
N ASN A 56 -13.13 14.92 -8.61
CA ASN A 56 -13.54 13.54 -8.29
C ASN A 56 -14.21 12.82 -9.48
N ARG A 57 -14.85 13.54 -10.41
CA ARG A 57 -15.55 12.97 -11.54
C ARG A 57 -14.69 12.87 -12.81
N PHE A 58 -13.72 13.78 -12.98
CA PHE A 58 -12.87 13.89 -14.16
C PHE A 58 -11.37 13.94 -13.85
N GLY A 59 -11.00 14.06 -12.56
CA GLY A 59 -9.63 14.03 -12.11
C GLY A 59 -9.16 12.59 -11.90
N ARG A 60 -7.91 12.33 -12.23
CA ARG A 60 -7.24 11.07 -11.87
C ARG A 60 -7.33 10.86 -10.37
N SER A 61 -8.03 9.83 -9.93
CA SER A 61 -8.05 9.36 -8.54
C SER A 61 -6.72 8.67 -8.20
N SER A 62 -5.62 9.37 -8.23
CA SER A 62 -4.37 8.89 -7.68
C SER A 62 -3.86 9.92 -6.70
N GLU A 63 -3.66 9.48 -5.46
CA GLU A 63 -2.97 10.19 -4.39
C GLU A 63 -1.47 10.31 -4.71
N LYS A 64 -1.14 10.79 -5.91
CA LYS A 64 0.24 11.01 -6.27
C LYS A 64 0.63 12.42 -5.88
N MET A 65 1.58 12.49 -4.95
CA MET A 65 2.51 13.59 -4.94
C MET A 65 3.05 13.74 -6.38
N ALA A 66 2.94 14.93 -6.93
CA ALA A 66 3.68 15.28 -8.13
C ALA A 66 5.16 15.39 -7.75
N ASP A 67 5.78 14.28 -7.46
CA ASP A 67 7.22 14.14 -7.59
C ASP A 67 7.48 14.04 -9.08
N SER A 68 8.14 15.05 -9.61
CA SER A 68 8.59 15.10 -10.99
C SER A 68 9.57 13.98 -11.36
N GLU A 69 9.81 13.02 -10.46
CA GLU A 69 10.73 11.90 -10.65
C GLU A 69 10.07 10.51 -10.55
N GLN A 70 8.77 10.40 -10.24
CA GLN A 70 8.04 9.13 -10.31
C GLN A 70 7.01 9.12 -11.43
N ILE A 71 7.47 9.32 -12.64
CA ILE A 71 6.70 8.98 -13.83
C ILE A 71 6.75 7.45 -13.97
N ARG A 72 5.58 6.81 -13.99
CA ARG A 72 5.50 5.37 -14.28
C ARG A 72 5.83 5.17 -15.76
N PHE A 73 7.06 4.87 -16.03
CA PHE A 73 7.51 4.43 -17.33
C PHE A 73 8.08 3.02 -17.22
N MET A 74 7.85 2.24 -18.23
CA MET A 74 8.56 0.99 -18.46
C MET A 74 9.42 1.15 -19.71
N GLU A 75 10.70 0.81 -19.61
CA GLU A 75 11.60 0.83 -20.75
C GLU A 75 11.43 -0.50 -21.50
N VAL A 76 10.84 -0.44 -22.70
CA VAL A 76 10.73 -1.56 -23.63
C VAL A 76 11.61 -1.23 -24.84
N ASP A 77 12.63 -2.04 -25.08
CA ASP A 77 13.59 -1.89 -26.18
C ASP A 77 14.27 -0.52 -26.30
N GLY A 78 14.50 0.15 -25.17
CA GLY A 78 15.15 1.47 -25.14
C GLY A 78 14.20 2.65 -25.35
N THR A 79 12.90 2.39 -25.43
CA THR A 79 11.85 3.40 -25.53
C THR A 79 11.09 3.47 -24.22
N ILE A 80 10.90 4.68 -23.71
CA ILE A 80 10.14 4.94 -22.49
C ILE A 80 8.65 4.95 -22.85
N VAL A 81 7.89 3.96 -22.35
CA VAL A 81 6.45 3.86 -22.55
C VAL A 81 5.73 4.31 -21.28
N PHE A 82 4.82 5.27 -21.43
CA PHE A 82 3.94 5.73 -20.35
C PHE A 82 2.66 4.91 -20.36
N PHE A 83 2.35 4.24 -19.25
CA PHE A 83 1.08 3.52 -19.09
C PHE A 83 0.03 4.43 -18.45
N ASN A 84 -1.07 4.62 -19.17
CA ASN A 84 -2.29 5.21 -18.64
C ASN A 84 -3.35 4.10 -18.54
N GLU A 85 -3.75 3.72 -17.32
CA GLU A 85 -4.80 2.71 -17.11
C GLU A 85 -6.17 3.11 -17.70
N ALA A 86 -6.32 4.35 -18.18
CA ALA A 86 -7.54 4.82 -18.85
C ALA A 86 -7.60 4.47 -20.35
N GLU A 87 -6.52 3.97 -20.95
CA GLU A 87 -6.47 3.58 -22.36
C GLU A 87 -6.95 2.15 -22.68
N ALA A 88 -7.59 1.47 -21.72
CA ALA A 88 -8.18 0.14 -21.94
C ALA A 88 -9.52 0.17 -22.72
N VAL A 89 -9.98 1.31 -23.19
CA VAL A 89 -11.09 1.43 -24.13
C VAL A 89 -10.50 1.64 -25.51
N CYS A 90 -10.31 0.52 -26.24
CA CYS A 90 -9.85 0.56 -27.63
C CYS A 90 -10.97 1.11 -28.50
N ASP A 91 -10.82 2.32 -28.98
CA ASP A 91 -11.59 2.86 -30.10
C ASP A 91 -10.83 2.50 -31.37
N LEU A 92 -11.36 1.55 -32.14
CA LEU A 92 -10.75 1.04 -33.37
C LEU A 92 -10.71 2.08 -34.51
N ASP A 93 -11.43 3.18 -34.39
CA ASP A 93 -11.53 4.26 -35.38
C ASP A 93 -10.81 5.54 -34.96
N ALA A 94 -10.15 5.56 -33.79
CA ALA A 94 -9.38 6.72 -33.36
C ALA A 94 -8.10 6.88 -34.18
N PRO A 95 -7.82 8.05 -34.81
CA PRO A 95 -6.54 8.29 -35.44
C PRO A 95 -5.40 8.23 -34.42
N GLU A 96 -4.33 7.51 -34.77
CA GLU A 96 -3.13 7.44 -33.92
C GLU A 96 -2.61 8.86 -33.62
N PRO A 97 -2.34 9.18 -32.33
CA PRO A 97 -1.73 10.47 -31.99
C PRO A 97 -0.34 10.57 -32.60
N GLU A 98 -0.02 11.72 -33.19
CA GLU A 98 1.32 12.01 -33.70
C GLU A 98 2.37 11.79 -32.58
N ASP A 99 3.43 11.05 -32.90
CA ASP A 99 4.55 10.80 -32.01
C ASP A 99 5.19 12.11 -31.53
N LEU A 100 4.97 12.47 -30.28
CA LEU A 100 5.71 13.54 -29.63
C LEU A 100 7.15 13.05 -29.38
N GLU A 101 8.08 13.38 -30.28
CA GLU A 101 9.50 13.20 -30.06
C GLU A 101 9.99 14.04 -28.87
N LEU A 102 9.84 13.49 -27.67
CA LEU A 102 10.55 14.00 -26.49
C LEU A 102 12.02 13.57 -26.61
N LYS A 103 12.90 14.51 -26.89
CA LYS A 103 14.36 14.30 -26.81
C LYS A 103 14.75 14.05 -25.36
N VAL A 104 14.63 12.79 -24.93
CA VAL A 104 15.13 12.34 -23.62
C VAL A 104 16.63 12.07 -23.75
N PRO A 105 17.48 12.57 -22.85
CA PRO A 105 18.90 12.26 -22.90
C PRO A 105 19.10 10.75 -22.77
N LYS A 106 19.69 10.13 -23.79
CA LYS A 106 19.96 8.69 -23.82
C LYS A 106 20.85 8.33 -22.63
N LYS A 107 20.30 7.62 -21.63
CA LYS A 107 21.12 6.99 -20.59
C LYS A 107 22.09 6.03 -21.26
N LYS A 108 23.38 6.16 -20.92
CA LYS A 108 24.43 5.23 -21.41
C LYS A 108 24.02 3.80 -21.03
N LYS A 109 23.95 2.91 -22.04
CA LYS A 109 23.70 1.47 -21.82
C LYS A 109 24.76 0.95 -20.86
N GLN A 110 24.34 0.39 -19.71
CA GLN A 110 25.28 -0.27 -18.81
C GLN A 110 25.65 -1.62 -19.42
N PRO A 111 26.94 -1.87 -19.73
CA PRO A 111 27.39 -3.18 -20.20
C PRO A 111 27.13 -4.21 -19.10
N GLY A 112 26.57 -5.39 -19.46
CA GLY A 112 26.34 -6.49 -18.52
C GLY A 112 24.94 -6.58 -17.90
N LYS A 113 24.07 -5.58 -18.02
CA LYS A 113 22.70 -5.60 -17.44
C LYS A 113 21.88 -6.81 -17.93
N LYS A 114 21.92 -7.11 -19.24
CA LYS A 114 21.21 -8.29 -19.80
C LYS A 114 21.72 -9.61 -19.22
N ALA A 115 23.02 -9.73 -18.95
CA ALA A 115 23.60 -10.94 -18.35
C ALA A 115 23.19 -11.09 -16.88
N ALA A 116 23.14 -10.00 -16.12
CA ALA A 116 22.68 -10.00 -14.74
C ALA A 116 21.16 -10.34 -14.62
N ASP A 117 20.35 -9.84 -15.54
CA ASP A 117 18.89 -10.07 -15.54
C ASP A 117 18.53 -11.56 -15.80
N ILE A 118 19.39 -12.34 -16.46
CA ILE A 118 19.17 -13.76 -16.78
C ILE A 118 19.96 -14.72 -15.91
N ALA A 119 20.85 -14.22 -15.02
CA ALA A 119 21.75 -15.06 -14.22
C ALA A 119 21.04 -16.08 -13.32
N GLY A 120 19.76 -15.84 -12.97
CA GLY A 120 18.94 -16.75 -12.15
C GLY A 120 18.10 -17.75 -12.95
N LEU A 121 18.16 -17.78 -14.28
CA LEU A 121 17.38 -18.69 -15.10
C LEU A 121 18.17 -19.93 -15.49
N THR A 122 17.49 -21.09 -15.51
CA THR A 122 18.07 -22.34 -16.01
C THR A 122 18.35 -22.21 -17.51
N VAL A 123 19.57 -22.50 -17.93
CA VAL A 123 19.98 -22.48 -19.33
C VAL A 123 19.81 -23.88 -19.93
N LYS A 124 18.94 -24.00 -20.94
CA LYS A 124 18.85 -25.19 -21.76
C LYS A 124 19.71 -24.98 -23.02
N ARG A 125 20.80 -25.72 -23.16
CA ARG A 125 21.64 -25.68 -24.35
C ARG A 125 20.99 -26.50 -25.47
N ILE A 126 20.93 -25.95 -26.67
CA ILE A 126 20.50 -26.59 -27.89
C ILE A 126 21.58 -26.36 -28.93
N ASP A 127 22.17 -27.43 -29.41
CA ASP A 127 23.27 -27.37 -30.36
C ASP A 127 22.77 -27.53 -31.80
N HIS A 128 23.24 -26.64 -32.68
CA HIS A 128 22.93 -26.64 -34.10
C HIS A 128 24.27 -26.72 -34.85
N TYR A 129 24.62 -27.88 -35.31
CA TYR A 129 25.84 -28.11 -36.08
C TYR A 129 25.46 -28.68 -37.44
N LEU A 130 26.21 -28.30 -38.48
CA LEU A 130 26.14 -28.88 -39.79
C LEU A 130 26.73 -30.29 -39.74
N LYS A 131 26.16 -31.19 -40.56
CA LYS A 131 26.73 -32.55 -40.70
C LYS A 131 28.02 -32.51 -41.51
N GLU A 132 28.89 -33.50 -41.29
CA GLU A 132 30.18 -33.58 -41.96
C GLU A 132 30.05 -33.66 -43.50
N GLU A 133 28.96 -34.29 -43.98
CA GLU A 133 28.62 -34.36 -45.42
C GLU A 133 28.34 -32.97 -46.00
N GLU A 134 27.63 -32.11 -45.25
CA GLU A 134 27.30 -30.73 -45.68
C GLU A 134 28.57 -29.84 -45.68
N LEU A 135 29.41 -30.01 -44.70
CA LEU A 135 30.71 -29.30 -44.59
C LEU A 135 31.69 -29.71 -45.69
N THR A 136 31.72 -31.02 -46.01
CA THR A 136 32.56 -31.56 -47.08
C THR A 136 32.06 -31.11 -48.44
N ALA A 137 30.74 -31.04 -48.64
CA ALA A 137 30.15 -30.56 -49.88
C ALA A 137 30.47 -29.08 -50.14
N GLU A 138 30.53 -28.24 -49.09
CA GLU A 138 30.77 -26.80 -49.24
C GLU A 138 32.29 -26.46 -49.31
N PHE A 139 33.13 -27.13 -48.49
CA PHE A 139 34.54 -26.75 -48.30
C PHE A 139 35.54 -27.80 -48.84
N GLY A 140 35.06 -28.96 -49.28
CA GLY A 140 35.92 -30.10 -49.66
C GLY A 140 36.39 -30.93 -48.46
N GLU A 141 37.00 -32.11 -48.77
CA GLU A 141 37.56 -32.99 -47.74
C GLU A 141 38.70 -32.26 -46.95
N ASN A 142 38.55 -32.16 -45.62
CA ASN A 142 39.45 -31.44 -44.72
C ASN A 142 39.62 -29.94 -45.00
N GLY A 143 38.71 -29.31 -45.75
CA GLY A 143 38.79 -27.90 -46.14
C GLY A 143 38.20 -26.92 -45.07
N TRP A 144 37.74 -27.39 -43.91
CA TRP A 144 37.08 -26.56 -42.90
C TRP A 144 37.70 -26.75 -41.52
N LYS A 145 37.44 -25.73 -40.66
CA LYS A 145 37.70 -25.78 -39.21
C LYS A 145 36.56 -25.15 -38.47
N GLN A 146 36.18 -25.70 -37.32
CA GLN A 146 35.17 -25.10 -36.47
C GLN A 146 35.76 -23.85 -35.74
N LEU A 147 35.01 -22.78 -35.80
CA LEU A 147 35.25 -21.55 -35.03
C LEU A 147 34.46 -21.62 -33.72
N PRO A 148 34.74 -20.74 -32.73
CA PRO A 148 33.91 -20.65 -31.54
C PRO A 148 32.43 -20.40 -31.89
N ASP A 149 31.53 -21.07 -31.17
CA ASP A 149 30.10 -21.02 -31.40
C ASP A 149 29.56 -19.59 -31.29
N ALA A 150 28.71 -19.19 -32.22
CA ALA A 150 27.89 -17.99 -32.09
C ALA A 150 26.69 -18.31 -31.19
N ILE A 151 26.56 -17.59 -30.05
CA ILE A 151 25.50 -17.86 -29.09
C ILE A 151 24.34 -16.90 -29.29
N SER A 152 23.17 -17.47 -29.66
CA SER A 152 21.88 -16.77 -29.63
C SER A 152 21.06 -17.23 -28.42
N ARG A 153 20.32 -16.31 -27.79
CA ARG A 153 19.50 -16.60 -26.60
C ARG A 153 18.08 -16.14 -26.82
N CYS A 154 17.10 -16.98 -26.45
CA CYS A 154 15.68 -16.63 -26.39
C CYS A 154 15.09 -17.12 -25.06
N TYR A 155 14.02 -16.47 -24.61
CA TYR A 155 13.26 -16.93 -23.44
C TYR A 155 12.20 -17.93 -23.90
N GLN A 156 12.14 -19.08 -23.23
CA GLN A 156 11.09 -20.06 -23.42
C GLN A 156 10.21 -20.09 -22.17
N PHE A 157 8.92 -19.84 -22.33
CA PHE A 157 7.93 -20.00 -21.28
C PHE A 157 7.43 -21.45 -21.26
N ILE A 158 7.47 -22.08 -20.08
CA ILE A 158 6.91 -23.41 -19.84
C ILE A 158 5.65 -23.19 -19.00
N PRO A 159 4.45 -23.50 -19.54
CA PRO A 159 3.20 -23.38 -18.80
C PRO A 159 3.21 -24.25 -17.54
N ALA A 160 2.47 -23.81 -16.50
CA ALA A 160 2.24 -24.62 -15.31
C ALA A 160 1.54 -25.94 -15.69
N SER A 161 1.85 -27.00 -14.98
CA SER A 161 1.19 -28.30 -15.11
C SER A 161 0.68 -28.77 -13.76
N VAL A 162 -0.41 -29.54 -13.74
CA VAL A 162 -0.94 -30.19 -12.54
C VAL A 162 -0.81 -31.69 -12.74
N VAL A 163 -0.29 -32.37 -11.73
CA VAL A 163 -0.12 -33.84 -11.73
C VAL A 163 -0.84 -34.43 -10.53
N ILE A 164 -1.22 -35.69 -10.63
CA ILE A 164 -1.76 -36.48 -9.51
C ILE A 164 -0.59 -37.25 -8.91
N GLU A 165 -0.33 -37.07 -7.61
CA GLU A 165 0.56 -37.93 -6.85
C GLU A 165 -0.29 -39.07 -6.24
N GLU A 166 -0.04 -40.29 -6.66
CA GLU A 166 -0.75 -41.48 -6.18
C GLU A 166 0.15 -42.26 -5.22
N HIS A 167 -0.17 -42.21 -3.93
CA HIS A 167 0.60 -42.88 -2.88
C HIS A 167 0.09 -44.32 -2.70
N HIS A 168 0.87 -45.31 -3.06
CA HIS A 168 0.62 -46.72 -2.80
C HIS A 168 1.17 -47.11 -1.45
N ILE A 169 0.28 -47.36 -0.47
CA ILE A 169 0.63 -47.60 0.92
C ILE A 169 0.51 -49.08 1.25
N GLY A 170 1.62 -49.74 1.56
CA GLY A 170 1.63 -51.14 1.95
C GLY A 170 0.86 -51.36 3.24
N VAL A 171 -0.07 -52.32 3.19
CA VAL A 171 -0.82 -52.82 4.39
C VAL A 171 -0.42 -54.26 4.66
N TYR A 172 0.02 -54.52 5.86
CA TYR A 172 0.50 -55.85 6.26
C TYR A 172 -0.35 -56.36 7.43
N SER A 173 -0.72 -57.62 7.37
CA SER A 173 -1.41 -58.32 8.48
C SER A 173 -0.56 -59.44 9.02
N SER A 174 -0.64 -59.66 10.33
CA SER A 174 -0.06 -60.84 10.98
C SER A 174 -0.76 -62.12 10.48
N LYS A 175 -0.02 -63.20 10.37
CA LYS A 175 -0.58 -64.53 10.14
C LYS A 175 -0.98 -65.25 11.42
N LEU A 176 -0.64 -64.69 12.58
CA LEU A 176 -0.83 -65.35 13.86
C LEU A 176 -2.00 -64.75 14.65
N ASP A 177 -2.34 -63.52 14.40
CA ASP A 177 -3.38 -62.73 15.05
C ASP A 177 -4.01 -61.74 14.06
N GLU A 178 -4.99 -60.96 14.51
CA GLU A 178 -5.69 -59.93 13.70
C GLU A 178 -4.90 -58.60 13.60
N HIS A 179 -3.64 -58.54 14.05
CA HIS A 179 -2.85 -57.34 14.04
C HIS A 179 -2.50 -56.91 12.60
N MET A 180 -2.79 -55.65 12.27
CA MET A 180 -2.49 -55.04 10.98
C MET A 180 -1.67 -53.76 11.17
N ILE A 181 -0.70 -53.57 10.31
CA ILE A 181 0.10 -52.33 10.21
C ILE A 181 0.04 -51.75 8.80
N LYS A 182 0.12 -50.43 8.74
CA LYS A 182 0.29 -49.71 7.45
C LYS A 182 1.65 -49.07 7.41
N ALA A 183 2.24 -49.00 6.24
CA ALA A 183 3.45 -48.21 6.02
C ALA A 183 3.20 -46.72 6.35
N PRO A 184 4.17 -46.02 6.95
CA PRO A 184 4.04 -44.58 7.17
C PRO A 184 3.89 -43.84 5.85
N HIS A 185 2.98 -42.88 5.81
CA HIS A 185 2.74 -42.03 4.64
C HIS A 185 2.45 -40.61 5.09
N PRO A 186 2.68 -39.58 4.27
CA PRO A 186 2.33 -38.21 4.58
C PRO A 186 0.83 -38.07 4.84
N ARG A 187 0.45 -37.27 5.86
CA ARG A 187 -0.94 -36.90 6.09
C ARG A 187 -1.39 -35.94 4.99
N ASN A 188 -2.66 -36.03 4.57
CA ASN A 188 -3.24 -35.03 3.70
C ASN A 188 -3.19 -33.66 4.41
N LEU A 189 -2.86 -32.59 3.67
CA LEU A 189 -2.78 -31.24 4.21
C LEU A 189 -4.09 -30.84 4.92
N LEU A 190 -5.23 -31.11 4.29
CA LEU A 190 -6.55 -30.91 4.87
C LEU A 190 -7.33 -32.22 4.85
N HIS A 191 -7.92 -32.59 5.98
CA HIS A 191 -8.75 -33.79 6.07
C HIS A 191 -9.90 -33.74 5.05
N GLY A 192 -10.07 -34.82 4.27
CA GLY A 192 -11.11 -34.95 3.25
C GLY A 192 -10.89 -34.10 1.98
N SER A 193 -9.66 -33.62 1.76
CA SER A 193 -9.32 -32.83 0.58
C SER A 193 -8.08 -33.41 -0.13
N LEU A 194 -8.03 -33.25 -1.45
CA LEU A 194 -6.87 -33.61 -2.26
C LEU A 194 -5.88 -32.44 -2.46
N VAL A 195 -6.07 -31.33 -1.75
CA VAL A 195 -5.16 -30.19 -1.86
C VAL A 195 -3.81 -30.53 -1.26
N SER A 196 -2.76 -30.34 -2.06
CA SER A 196 -1.36 -30.42 -1.62
C SER A 196 -0.85 -29.05 -1.15
N PRO A 197 0.27 -28.97 -0.43
CA PRO A 197 0.93 -27.72 -0.11
C PRO A 197 1.19 -26.83 -1.33
N SER A 198 1.68 -27.43 -2.44
CA SER A 198 1.97 -26.71 -3.69
C SER A 198 0.72 -26.14 -4.36
N LEU A 199 -0.39 -26.92 -4.43
CA LEU A 199 -1.65 -26.43 -4.99
C LEU A 199 -2.26 -25.33 -4.11
N ALA A 200 -2.21 -25.48 -2.79
CA ALA A 200 -2.64 -24.45 -1.86
C ALA A 200 -1.81 -23.15 -2.04
N ALA A 201 -0.49 -23.28 -2.13
CA ALA A 201 0.41 -22.15 -2.39
C ALA A 201 0.13 -21.48 -3.74
N ALA A 202 -0.24 -22.25 -4.79
CA ALA A 202 -0.63 -21.71 -6.09
C ALA A 202 -1.90 -20.85 -5.99
N VAL A 203 -2.93 -21.33 -5.27
CA VAL A 203 -4.17 -20.57 -5.04
C VAL A 203 -3.90 -19.31 -4.21
N ILE A 204 -3.11 -19.42 -3.14
CA ILE A 204 -2.70 -18.29 -2.30
C ILE A 204 -1.97 -17.24 -3.14
N ASN A 205 -0.95 -17.66 -3.88
CA ASN A 205 -0.15 -16.77 -4.71
C ASN A 205 -1.00 -16.10 -5.80
N GLY A 206 -1.88 -16.85 -6.45
CA GLY A 206 -2.81 -16.32 -7.44
C GLY A 206 -3.72 -15.23 -6.87
N LYS A 207 -4.38 -15.52 -5.75
CA LYS A 207 -5.37 -14.60 -5.17
C LYS A 207 -4.75 -13.43 -4.40
N TYR A 208 -3.80 -13.70 -3.50
CA TYR A 208 -3.33 -12.70 -2.52
C TYR A 208 -2.06 -11.96 -2.97
N VAL A 209 -1.26 -12.57 -3.85
CA VAL A 209 -0.05 -11.94 -4.37
C VAL A 209 -0.28 -11.30 -5.74
N ASN A 210 -0.97 -12.04 -6.65
CA ASN A 210 -1.24 -11.59 -8.02
C ASN A 210 -2.62 -10.93 -8.18
N ALA A 211 -3.41 -10.85 -7.09
CA ALA A 211 -4.73 -10.23 -7.05
C ALA A 211 -5.76 -10.84 -8.02
N VAL A 212 -5.63 -12.13 -8.38
CA VAL A 212 -6.54 -12.84 -9.28
C VAL A 212 -7.75 -13.35 -8.51
N PRO A 213 -9.00 -13.01 -8.89
CA PRO A 213 -10.21 -13.55 -8.27
C PRO A 213 -10.30 -15.08 -8.40
N LEU A 214 -10.84 -15.77 -7.39
CA LEU A 214 -10.98 -17.23 -7.40
C LEU A 214 -11.75 -17.75 -8.62
N TYR A 215 -12.72 -17.01 -9.15
CA TYR A 215 -13.42 -17.38 -10.38
C TYR A 215 -12.47 -17.46 -11.58
N ARG A 216 -11.51 -16.55 -11.70
CA ARG A 216 -10.52 -16.60 -12.80
C ARG A 216 -9.53 -17.74 -12.60
N LEU A 217 -9.13 -18.02 -11.35
CA LEU A 217 -8.30 -19.19 -11.03
C LEU A 217 -9.03 -20.51 -11.32
N GLU A 218 -10.33 -20.62 -11.02
CA GLU A 218 -11.16 -21.76 -11.40
C GLU A 218 -11.08 -22.03 -12.90
N LYS A 219 -11.23 -20.97 -13.72
CA LYS A 219 -11.12 -21.07 -15.19
C LYS A 219 -9.70 -21.35 -15.68
N GLU A 220 -8.69 -20.93 -14.95
CA GLU A 220 -7.29 -21.24 -15.26
C GLU A 220 -6.97 -22.71 -14.99
N PHE A 221 -7.35 -23.23 -13.83
CA PHE A 221 -7.17 -24.64 -13.49
C PHE A 221 -7.96 -25.58 -14.41
N GLU A 222 -9.16 -25.18 -14.82
CA GLU A 222 -9.95 -25.93 -15.82
C GLU A 222 -9.17 -26.10 -17.13
N ARG A 223 -8.44 -25.08 -17.59
CA ARG A 223 -7.57 -25.17 -18.78
C ARG A 223 -6.38 -26.11 -18.61
N TYR A 224 -5.93 -26.31 -17.36
CA TYR A 224 -4.88 -27.28 -17.01
C TYR A 224 -5.46 -28.71 -16.78
N GLY A 225 -6.75 -28.92 -17.01
CA GLY A 225 -7.41 -30.20 -16.81
C GLY A 225 -7.84 -30.50 -15.37
N LEU A 226 -7.75 -29.51 -14.47
CA LEU A 226 -8.09 -29.67 -13.06
C LEU A 226 -9.42 -28.96 -12.75
N ALA A 227 -10.48 -29.75 -12.49
CA ALA A 227 -11.80 -29.24 -12.11
C ALA A 227 -11.89 -28.94 -10.61
N ILE A 228 -11.61 -27.70 -10.23
CA ILE A 228 -11.72 -27.20 -8.84
C ILE A 228 -12.62 -25.97 -8.84
N THR A 229 -13.64 -25.98 -8.00
CA THR A 229 -14.55 -24.85 -7.89
C THR A 229 -13.95 -23.73 -7.02
N ARG A 230 -14.34 -22.48 -7.31
CA ARG A 230 -14.02 -21.33 -6.45
C ARG A 230 -14.44 -21.55 -5.00
N GLN A 231 -15.52 -22.31 -4.76
CA GLN A 231 -15.99 -22.64 -3.42
C GLN A 231 -14.98 -23.53 -2.66
N ASN A 232 -14.43 -24.54 -3.34
CA ASN A 232 -13.41 -25.42 -2.77
C ASN A 232 -12.15 -24.61 -2.41
N MET A 233 -11.69 -23.74 -3.33
CA MET A 233 -10.54 -22.88 -3.08
C MET A 233 -10.78 -21.92 -1.92
N ALA A 234 -11.98 -21.32 -1.81
CA ALA A 234 -12.34 -20.46 -0.69
C ALA A 234 -12.31 -21.22 0.64
N ASN A 235 -12.89 -22.43 0.67
CA ASN A 235 -12.89 -23.28 1.89
C ASN A 235 -11.46 -23.69 2.28
N TRP A 236 -10.59 -24.00 1.32
CA TRP A 236 -9.19 -24.27 1.63
C TRP A 236 -8.51 -23.08 2.28
N MET A 237 -8.69 -21.87 1.74
CA MET A 237 -8.07 -20.67 2.31
C MET A 237 -8.54 -20.40 3.74
N ILE A 238 -9.83 -20.62 4.01
CA ILE A 238 -10.38 -20.47 5.38
C ILE A 238 -9.75 -21.50 6.32
N ARG A 239 -9.78 -22.78 5.95
CA ARG A 239 -9.25 -23.84 6.78
C ARG A 239 -7.74 -23.74 6.99
N LEU A 240 -6.96 -23.40 5.96
CA LEU A 240 -5.51 -23.20 6.08
C LEU A 240 -5.18 -22.02 6.99
N GLY A 241 -6.00 -20.95 6.93
CA GLY A 241 -5.89 -19.83 7.86
C GLY A 241 -6.13 -20.25 9.31
N GLU A 242 -7.18 -21.03 9.56
CA GLU A 242 -7.58 -21.47 10.90
C GLU A 242 -6.68 -22.59 11.44
N GLU A 243 -6.34 -23.60 10.63
CA GLU A 243 -5.65 -24.81 11.09
C GLU A 243 -4.11 -24.63 11.19
N TYR A 244 -3.50 -23.78 10.35
CA TYR A 244 -2.03 -23.69 10.23
C TYR A 244 -1.48 -22.26 10.28
N LEU A 245 -1.90 -21.41 9.34
CA LEU A 245 -1.29 -20.10 9.13
C LEU A 245 -1.57 -19.09 10.25
N GLY A 246 -2.68 -19.28 10.98
CA GLY A 246 -3.02 -18.47 12.16
C GLY A 246 -1.96 -18.54 13.24
N THR A 247 -1.36 -19.73 13.48
CA THR A 247 -0.28 -19.89 14.46
C THR A 247 0.95 -19.04 14.12
N MET A 248 1.33 -18.99 12.83
CA MET A 248 2.42 -18.13 12.36
C MET A 248 2.05 -16.65 12.48
N TYR A 249 0.80 -16.27 12.17
CA TYR A 249 0.29 -14.92 12.35
C TYR A 249 0.39 -14.46 13.80
N ASP A 250 -0.08 -15.28 14.74
CA ASP A 250 -0.04 -14.97 16.18
C ASP A 250 1.40 -14.86 16.70
N TYR A 251 2.29 -15.68 16.16
CA TYR A 251 3.72 -15.61 16.48
C TYR A 251 4.35 -14.31 15.97
N LEU A 252 4.07 -13.93 14.73
CA LEU A 252 4.52 -12.65 14.17
C LEU A 252 3.91 -11.45 14.92
N HIS A 253 2.66 -11.56 15.40
CA HIS A 253 2.02 -10.51 16.20
C HIS A 253 2.76 -10.28 17.52
N LYS A 254 3.16 -11.33 18.21
CA LYS A 254 3.99 -11.22 19.43
C LYS A 254 5.33 -10.56 19.13
N LEU A 255 6.00 -10.96 18.04
CA LEU A 255 7.28 -10.38 17.65
C LEU A 255 7.15 -8.91 17.21
N LEU A 256 5.99 -8.47 16.73
CA LEU A 256 5.77 -7.06 16.38
C LEU A 256 5.90 -6.15 17.60
N TYR A 257 5.60 -6.65 18.80
CA TYR A 257 5.71 -5.89 20.04
C TYR A 257 7.15 -5.61 20.48
N ASP A 258 8.13 -6.33 19.93
CA ASP A 258 9.55 -6.11 20.22
C ASP A 258 10.10 -4.86 19.48
N TYR A 259 9.34 -4.29 18.52
CA TYR A 259 9.75 -3.10 17.80
C TYR A 259 9.38 -1.83 18.56
N HIS A 260 10.37 -0.98 18.78
CA HIS A 260 10.18 0.33 19.42
C HIS A 260 9.22 1.25 18.64
N VAL A 261 9.26 1.19 17.30
CA VAL A 261 8.39 1.97 16.42
C VAL A 261 7.59 1.04 15.52
N ILE A 262 6.28 1.21 15.52
CA ILE A 262 5.37 0.58 14.54
C ILE A 262 4.60 1.64 13.76
N GLN A 263 3.97 1.21 12.67
CA GLN A 263 3.11 2.06 11.85
C GLN A 263 1.76 1.38 11.66
N ALA A 264 0.67 2.15 11.73
CA ALA A 264 -0.69 1.63 11.57
C ALA A 264 -1.52 2.47 10.61
N ASP A 265 -2.45 1.81 9.92
CA ASP A 265 -3.40 2.43 8.99
C ASP A 265 -4.60 1.49 8.80
N GLU A 266 -5.69 1.94 8.18
CA GLU A 266 -6.84 1.09 7.88
C GLU A 266 -7.50 1.47 6.56
N THR A 267 -8.19 0.49 5.95
CA THR A 267 -8.96 0.70 4.72
C THR A 267 -10.33 0.04 4.81
N PRO A 268 -11.39 0.65 4.26
CA PRO A 268 -12.71 0.04 4.25
C PRO A 268 -12.74 -1.21 3.36
N VAL A 269 -13.52 -2.21 3.78
CA VAL A 269 -13.82 -3.43 3.04
C VAL A 269 -15.29 -3.80 3.19
N LEU A 270 -15.88 -4.45 2.19
CA LEU A 270 -17.26 -4.96 2.27
C LEU A 270 -17.22 -6.46 2.59
N VAL A 271 -17.98 -6.86 3.61
CA VAL A 271 -18.18 -8.26 3.98
C VAL A 271 -19.69 -8.54 4.03
N ASN A 272 -20.17 -9.46 3.16
CA ASN A 272 -21.60 -9.65 2.96
C ASN A 272 -22.31 -10.23 4.18
N LYS A 273 -21.73 -11.29 4.76
CA LYS A 273 -22.36 -12.07 5.86
C LYS A 273 -21.67 -11.77 7.19
N ASP A 274 -21.64 -10.50 7.59
CA ASP A 274 -21.05 -10.09 8.87
C ASP A 274 -22.10 -9.86 9.98
N GLY A 275 -23.37 -10.14 9.68
CA GLY A 275 -24.50 -10.00 10.61
C GLY A 275 -25.11 -8.60 10.65
N ARG A 276 -24.67 -7.67 9.79
CA ARG A 276 -25.18 -6.31 9.65
C ARG A 276 -25.94 -6.14 8.31
N PRO A 277 -26.69 -5.04 8.13
CA PRO A 277 -27.35 -4.74 6.85
C PRO A 277 -26.37 -4.72 5.67
N ALA A 278 -26.83 -5.15 4.50
CA ALA A 278 -26.03 -5.16 3.27
C ALA A 278 -25.44 -3.77 2.96
N GLY A 279 -24.16 -3.74 2.56
CA GLY A 279 -23.45 -2.50 2.32
C GLY A 279 -22.81 -1.86 3.57
N SER A 280 -22.97 -2.47 4.75
CA SER A 280 -22.28 -2.01 5.96
C SER A 280 -20.76 -2.08 5.76
N GLN A 281 -20.08 -0.97 6.08
CA GLN A 281 -18.65 -0.85 5.91
C GLN A 281 -17.90 -1.55 7.06
N SER A 282 -17.03 -2.49 6.73
CA SER A 282 -16.04 -3.09 7.60
C SER A 282 -14.65 -2.54 7.27
N TYR A 283 -13.64 -2.93 8.03
CA TYR A 283 -12.29 -2.39 7.88
C TYR A 283 -11.24 -3.49 7.90
N MET A 284 -10.22 -3.31 7.09
CA MET A 284 -8.96 -4.04 7.16
C MET A 284 -7.92 -3.08 7.74
N TRP A 285 -7.47 -3.36 8.95
CA TRP A 285 -6.40 -2.66 9.63
C TRP A 285 -5.06 -3.24 9.21
N VAL A 286 -4.02 -2.41 9.18
CA VAL A 286 -2.65 -2.86 8.97
C VAL A 286 -1.78 -2.31 10.09
N TYR A 287 -0.93 -3.18 10.62
CA TYR A 287 0.10 -2.86 11.59
C TYR A 287 1.42 -3.42 11.09
N ARG A 288 2.46 -2.62 11.17
CA ARG A 288 3.76 -3.06 10.67
C ARG A 288 4.90 -2.53 11.52
N SER A 289 6.05 -3.23 11.48
CA SER A 289 7.31 -2.70 12.01
C SER A 289 7.66 -1.39 11.33
N GLY A 290 8.27 -0.47 12.04
CA GLY A 290 8.67 0.86 11.54
C GLY A 290 9.52 0.75 10.27
N PHE A 291 9.36 1.70 9.36
CA PHE A 291 10.05 1.70 8.06
C PHE A 291 11.58 1.71 8.20
N MET A 292 12.12 2.24 9.30
CA MET A 292 13.55 2.31 9.55
C MET A 292 14.19 0.94 9.82
N TYR A 293 13.40 -0.04 10.27
CA TYR A 293 13.86 -1.42 10.41
C TYR A 293 13.86 -2.11 9.05
N ARG A 294 14.97 -2.05 8.33
CA ARG A 294 15.10 -2.60 6.96
C ARG A 294 15.11 -4.12 6.93
N ASP A 295 15.61 -4.73 8.01
CA ASP A 295 15.68 -6.18 8.19
C ASP A 295 14.54 -6.64 9.10
N ARG A 296 14.07 -7.88 8.89
CA ARG A 296 13.05 -8.52 9.73
C ARG A 296 11.73 -7.75 9.78
N GLN A 297 11.28 -7.22 8.64
CA GLN A 297 10.03 -6.48 8.58
C GLN A 297 8.82 -7.39 8.83
N ILE A 298 7.88 -6.92 9.64
CA ILE A 298 6.60 -7.56 9.92
C ILE A 298 5.49 -6.66 9.40
N ILE A 299 4.52 -7.23 8.68
CA ILE A 299 3.32 -6.55 8.18
C ILE A 299 2.13 -7.43 8.49
N LEU A 300 1.23 -6.97 9.35
CA LEU A 300 0.04 -7.70 9.79
C LEU A 300 -1.22 -6.97 9.38
N TYR A 301 -2.20 -7.72 8.90
CA TYR A 301 -3.54 -7.23 8.64
C TYR A 301 -4.50 -7.83 9.66
N GLU A 302 -5.50 -7.05 10.03
CA GLU A 302 -6.57 -7.47 10.94
C GLU A 302 -7.91 -7.03 10.37
N TYR A 303 -8.85 -7.96 10.24
CA TYR A 303 -10.21 -7.64 9.86
C TYR A 303 -11.05 -7.24 11.07
N GLN A 304 -11.79 -6.13 10.94
CA GLN A 304 -12.72 -5.70 11.96
C GLN A 304 -14.02 -5.17 11.36
N LYS A 305 -15.16 -5.46 12.02
CA LYS A 305 -16.48 -5.03 11.55
C LYS A 305 -16.68 -3.53 11.55
N THR A 306 -15.97 -2.78 12.39
CA THR A 306 -16.14 -1.35 12.57
C THR A 306 -14.79 -0.64 12.64
N ARG A 307 -14.82 0.69 12.64
CA ARG A 307 -13.65 1.55 12.89
C ARG A 307 -13.60 2.03 14.35
N ASN A 308 -13.96 1.17 15.29
CA ASN A 308 -14.03 1.53 16.71
C ASN A 308 -12.65 1.45 17.39
N ALA A 309 -12.46 2.29 18.42
CA ALA A 309 -11.23 2.31 19.22
C ALA A 309 -10.91 0.99 19.95
N SER A 310 -11.93 0.15 20.19
CA SER A 310 -11.74 -1.15 20.82
C SER A 310 -10.79 -2.07 20.02
N HIS A 311 -10.78 -1.95 18.68
CA HIS A 311 -9.98 -2.81 17.81
C HIS A 311 -8.47 -2.53 17.94
N PRO A 312 -7.96 -1.33 17.68
CA PRO A 312 -6.55 -1.05 17.89
C PRO A 312 -6.15 -1.12 19.39
N ARG A 313 -7.09 -0.90 20.32
CA ARG A 313 -6.82 -1.10 21.76
C ARG A 313 -6.50 -2.57 22.06
N GLU A 314 -7.27 -3.49 21.48
CA GLU A 314 -7.06 -4.93 21.67
C GLU A 314 -5.79 -5.39 20.96
N PHE A 315 -5.63 -5.00 19.68
CA PHE A 315 -4.46 -5.38 18.89
C PHE A 315 -3.14 -4.88 19.49
N LEU A 316 -3.11 -3.69 20.07
CA LEU A 316 -1.93 -3.07 20.66
C LEU A 316 -1.88 -3.22 22.19
N ARG A 317 -2.68 -4.12 22.80
CA ARG A 317 -2.83 -4.22 24.25
C ARG A 317 -1.50 -4.24 25.01
N ASP A 318 -0.59 -5.08 24.58
CA ASP A 318 0.70 -5.31 25.25
C ASP A 318 1.87 -4.58 24.55
N TYR A 319 1.59 -3.83 23.47
CA TYR A 319 2.60 -3.07 22.78
C TYR A 319 3.05 -1.85 23.60
N THR A 320 4.35 -1.62 23.66
CA THR A 320 4.97 -0.44 24.26
C THR A 320 5.90 0.23 23.27
N GLY A 321 5.77 1.54 23.07
CA GLY A 321 6.60 2.27 22.10
C GLY A 321 5.84 3.35 21.34
N ILE A 322 6.25 3.60 20.09
CA ILE A 322 5.72 4.68 19.28
C ILE A 322 4.94 4.07 18.10
N CYS A 323 3.69 4.53 17.91
CA CYS A 323 2.88 4.15 16.75
C CYS A 323 2.65 5.36 15.83
N VAL A 324 3.10 5.23 14.57
CA VAL A 324 2.92 6.28 13.55
C VAL A 324 1.60 6.08 12.82
N THR A 325 0.75 7.10 12.77
CA THR A 325 -0.62 7.02 12.23
C THR A 325 -1.00 8.24 11.38
N ASP A 326 -2.15 8.19 10.72
CA ASP A 326 -2.69 9.26 9.89
C ASP A 326 -3.30 10.46 10.65
N GLY A 327 -3.35 10.40 11.98
CA GLY A 327 -4.01 11.39 12.84
C GLY A 327 -5.48 11.07 13.12
N TYR A 328 -5.91 9.81 12.94
CA TYR A 328 -7.22 9.35 13.34
C TYR A 328 -7.38 9.44 14.87
N GLN A 329 -8.46 10.09 15.32
CA GLN A 329 -8.70 10.42 16.73
C GLN A 329 -8.67 9.22 17.69
N VAL A 330 -8.93 8.03 17.19
CA VAL A 330 -8.90 6.79 17.96
C VAL A 330 -7.53 6.54 18.57
N TYR A 331 -6.46 6.74 17.82
CA TYR A 331 -5.10 6.52 18.32
C TYR A 331 -4.72 7.55 19.40
N HIS A 332 -5.16 8.80 19.26
CA HIS A 332 -4.97 9.82 20.30
C HIS A 332 -5.70 9.48 21.61
N THR A 333 -6.82 8.77 21.51
CA THR A 333 -7.54 8.28 22.68
C THR A 333 -6.74 7.17 23.38
N LEU A 334 -6.15 6.24 22.62
CA LEU A 334 -5.31 5.18 23.16
C LEU A 334 -4.06 5.73 23.88
N GLU A 335 -3.41 6.75 23.31
CA GLU A 335 -2.25 7.40 23.93
C GLU A 335 -2.62 8.01 25.30
N LYS A 336 -3.78 8.64 25.40
CA LYS A 336 -4.26 9.23 26.67
C LYS A 336 -4.60 8.19 27.74
N GLU A 337 -4.98 6.98 27.31
CA GLU A 337 -5.31 5.86 28.20
C GLU A 337 -4.05 5.12 28.69
N ARG A 338 -2.88 5.32 28.01
CA ARG A 338 -1.68 4.50 28.23
C ARG A 338 -0.40 5.34 28.18
N GLU A 339 0.33 5.37 29.30
CA GLU A 339 1.60 6.11 29.43
C GLU A 339 2.74 5.53 28.57
N ASN A 340 2.68 4.25 28.26
CA ASN A 340 3.72 3.53 27.51
C ASN A 340 3.48 3.44 26.00
N LEU A 341 2.45 4.13 25.49
CA LEU A 341 2.16 4.23 24.06
C LEU A 341 2.21 5.70 23.65
N LYS A 342 3.06 6.04 22.69
CA LYS A 342 3.17 7.38 22.11
C LYS A 342 2.69 7.34 20.65
N ILE A 343 1.96 8.36 20.22
CA ILE A 343 1.47 8.47 18.84
C ILE A 343 2.29 9.51 18.09
N ALA A 344 2.77 9.15 16.90
CA ALA A 344 3.41 10.05 15.95
C ALA A 344 2.49 10.32 14.77
N GLY A 345 2.39 11.59 14.36
CA GLY A 345 1.54 12.02 13.25
C GLY A 345 2.25 11.96 11.91
N CYS A 346 1.47 11.85 10.84
CA CYS A 346 1.94 11.74 9.47
C CYS A 346 1.98 13.11 8.77
N TRP A 347 3.16 13.56 8.34
CA TRP A 347 3.32 14.81 7.60
C TRP A 347 2.72 14.77 6.18
N VAL A 348 2.56 13.61 5.57
CA VAL A 348 1.89 13.47 4.27
C VAL A 348 0.44 13.94 4.36
N HIS A 349 -0.27 13.57 5.43
CA HIS A 349 -1.65 14.01 5.66
C HIS A 349 -1.75 15.53 5.89
N CYS A 350 -0.82 16.11 6.65
CA CYS A 350 -0.70 17.55 6.81
C CYS A 350 -0.47 18.23 5.44
N ARG A 351 0.52 17.77 4.68
CA ARG A 351 0.84 18.28 3.34
C ARG A 351 -0.34 18.17 2.38
N ARG A 352 -1.05 17.04 2.37
CA ARG A 352 -2.21 16.80 1.50
C ARG A 352 -3.30 17.86 1.71
N ARG A 353 -3.64 18.17 2.98
CA ARG A 353 -4.65 19.18 3.29
C ARG A 353 -4.28 20.57 2.78
N PHE A 354 -3.02 20.98 2.92
CA PHE A 354 -2.54 22.25 2.36
C PHE A 354 -2.50 22.23 0.83
N ASN A 355 -2.15 21.10 0.22
CA ASN A 355 -2.20 20.95 -1.23
C ASN A 355 -3.63 21.04 -1.77
N ASP A 356 -4.59 20.36 -1.15
CA ASP A 356 -6.00 20.42 -1.52
C ASP A 356 -6.56 21.85 -1.39
N ALA A 357 -6.15 22.57 -0.32
CA ALA A 357 -6.49 23.98 -0.15
C ALA A 357 -5.86 24.87 -1.25
N LEU A 358 -4.62 24.60 -1.66
CA LEU A 358 -3.94 25.33 -2.73
C LEU A 358 -4.59 25.06 -4.11
N GLU A 359 -5.10 23.85 -4.34
CA GLU A 359 -5.77 23.49 -5.60
C GLU A 359 -7.10 24.21 -5.81
N VAL A 360 -7.77 24.63 -4.75
CA VAL A 360 -8.99 25.46 -4.82
C VAL A 360 -8.67 26.88 -5.34
N ILE A 361 -7.45 27.37 -5.14
CA ILE A 361 -7.03 28.69 -5.62
C ILE A 361 -6.75 28.63 -7.13
N PRO A 362 -7.27 29.58 -7.95
CA PRO A 362 -6.96 29.66 -9.36
C PRO A 362 -5.46 29.72 -9.62
N LYS A 363 -4.98 29.02 -10.64
CA LYS A 363 -3.53 28.86 -10.93
C LYS A 363 -2.75 30.18 -10.96
N ALA A 364 -3.38 31.26 -11.50
CA ALA A 364 -2.76 32.58 -11.59
C ALA A 364 -2.41 33.18 -10.22
N HIS A 365 -3.19 32.91 -9.18
CA HIS A 365 -3.04 33.48 -7.84
C HIS A 365 -2.33 32.58 -6.84
N ARG A 366 -2.01 31.32 -7.22
CA ARG A 366 -1.36 30.35 -6.30
C ARG A 366 -0.03 30.82 -5.74
N LYS A 367 0.79 31.50 -6.58
CA LYS A 367 2.13 31.96 -6.19
C LYS A 367 2.10 33.09 -5.14
N GLU A 368 1.04 33.87 -5.13
CA GLU A 368 0.83 34.99 -4.20
C GLU A 368 0.15 34.54 -2.91
N SER A 369 -0.38 33.31 -2.89
CA SER A 369 -1.09 32.78 -1.75
C SER A 369 -0.16 32.42 -0.60
N ILE A 370 -0.64 32.63 0.63
CA ILE A 370 -0.03 32.14 1.88
C ILE A 370 0.27 30.64 1.81
N LEU A 371 -0.59 29.86 1.14
CA LEU A 371 -0.45 28.42 1.00
C LEU A 371 0.80 28.03 0.19
N HIS A 372 1.22 28.87 -0.78
CA HIS A 372 2.43 28.63 -1.55
C HIS A 372 3.68 28.67 -0.66
N LEU A 373 3.74 29.61 0.28
CA LEU A 373 4.84 29.70 1.23
C LEU A 373 4.82 28.52 2.22
N ILE A 374 3.63 28.13 2.70
CA ILE A 374 3.45 26.95 3.57
C ILE A 374 3.95 25.69 2.84
N MET A 375 3.56 25.48 1.59
CA MET A 375 4.03 24.33 0.80
C MET A 375 5.55 24.33 0.59
N LYS A 376 6.17 25.50 0.41
CA LYS A 376 7.64 25.61 0.36
C LYS A 376 8.31 25.24 1.69
N GLN A 377 7.73 25.63 2.81
CA GLN A 377 8.25 25.26 4.14
C GLN A 377 8.16 23.73 4.35
N ILE A 378 7.01 23.12 4.00
CA ILE A 378 6.86 21.65 4.05
C ILE A 378 7.88 20.97 3.14
N GLN A 379 8.07 21.46 1.91
CA GLN A 379 9.08 20.92 0.99
C GLN A 379 10.50 21.04 1.55
N ALA A 380 10.83 22.14 2.25
CA ALA A 380 12.13 22.30 2.89
C ALA A 380 12.34 21.26 3.99
N ILE A 381 11.33 21.02 4.84
CA ILE A 381 11.37 19.99 5.89
C ILE A 381 11.65 18.61 5.25
N TYR A 382 10.88 18.21 4.24
CA TYR A 382 11.07 16.92 3.55
C TYR A 382 12.43 16.80 2.86
N ARG A 383 12.94 17.89 2.27
CA ARG A 383 14.25 17.90 1.62
C ARG A 383 15.38 17.65 2.60
N GLU A 384 15.36 18.31 3.76
CA GLU A 384 16.39 18.13 4.76
C GLU A 384 16.28 16.75 5.44
N GLU A 385 15.06 16.28 5.74
CA GLU A 385 14.82 14.94 6.26
C GLU A 385 15.28 13.84 5.29
N GLY A 386 15.05 14.03 3.99
CA GLY A 386 15.48 13.07 2.96
C GLY A 386 16.99 12.85 2.89
N LYS A 387 17.80 13.83 3.31
CA LYS A 387 19.28 13.69 3.38
C LYS A 387 19.73 12.77 4.52
N LEU A 388 18.85 12.50 5.48
CA LEU A 388 19.15 11.72 6.68
C LEU A 388 18.82 10.23 6.55
N SER A 389 18.37 9.77 5.38
CA SER A 389 17.89 8.39 5.15
C SER A 389 18.91 7.30 5.48
N ASP A 390 20.20 7.58 5.28
CA ASP A 390 21.28 6.62 5.47
C ASP A 390 22.08 6.83 6.77
N PHE A 391 21.66 7.77 7.62
CA PHE A 391 22.29 8.05 8.91
C PHE A 391 21.88 6.99 9.94
N SER A 392 22.74 6.80 10.97
CA SER A 392 22.37 6.02 12.16
C SER A 392 21.20 6.70 12.90
N THR A 393 20.52 5.97 13.78
CA THR A 393 19.43 6.52 14.60
C THR A 393 19.86 7.73 15.39
N GLU A 394 21.05 7.66 16.03
CA GLU A 394 21.61 8.72 16.86
C GLU A 394 22.01 9.94 16.03
N ASP A 395 22.71 9.73 14.90
CA ASP A 395 23.12 10.81 14.01
C ASP A 395 21.91 11.49 13.36
N ARG A 396 20.92 10.68 12.98
CA ARG A 396 19.66 11.20 12.43
C ARG A 396 18.94 12.09 13.45
N LEU A 397 18.83 11.64 14.70
CA LEU A 397 18.23 12.43 15.77
C LEU A 397 18.99 13.74 15.99
N MET A 398 20.33 13.70 16.06
CA MET A 398 21.16 14.88 16.21
C MET A 398 20.94 15.88 15.05
N GLN A 399 20.96 15.41 13.81
CA GLN A 399 20.73 16.27 12.64
C GLN A 399 19.30 16.83 12.59
N ARG A 400 18.31 16.03 12.99
CA ARG A 400 16.92 16.53 13.15
C ARG A 400 16.86 17.70 14.11
N GLN A 401 17.51 17.62 15.26
CA GLN A 401 17.53 18.72 16.24
C GLN A 401 18.24 19.98 15.71
N LEU A 402 19.33 19.81 14.95
CA LEU A 402 20.13 20.92 14.44
C LEU A 402 19.49 21.59 13.21
N VAL A 403 18.92 20.82 12.29
CA VAL A 403 18.52 21.31 10.96
C VAL A 403 17.01 21.27 10.76
N VAL A 404 16.36 20.13 11.07
CA VAL A 404 14.94 19.93 10.74
C VAL A 404 14.02 20.62 11.75
N LYS A 405 14.33 20.53 13.03
CA LYS A 405 13.53 21.14 14.10
C LYS A 405 13.34 22.65 13.94
N PRO A 406 14.35 23.47 13.64
CA PRO A 406 14.15 24.90 13.36
C PRO A 406 13.17 25.17 12.23
N LEU A 407 13.16 24.33 11.16
CA LEU A 407 12.22 24.46 10.04
C LEU A 407 10.79 24.11 10.46
N VAL A 408 10.63 23.06 11.26
CA VAL A 408 9.33 22.66 11.83
C VAL A 408 8.80 23.74 12.78
N ASP A 409 9.63 24.26 13.66
CA ASP A 409 9.22 25.32 14.59
C ASP A 409 8.84 26.61 13.85
N ALA A 410 9.58 26.98 12.80
CA ALA A 410 9.26 28.11 11.93
C ALA A 410 7.92 27.92 11.21
N PHE A 411 7.64 26.70 10.71
CA PHE A 411 6.37 26.35 10.07
C PHE A 411 5.19 26.56 11.04
N PHE A 412 5.25 26.02 12.26
CA PHE A 412 4.17 26.17 13.22
C PHE A 412 4.03 27.61 13.73
N ALA A 413 5.13 28.33 13.94
CA ALA A 413 5.10 29.75 14.27
C ALA A 413 4.40 30.56 13.18
N TYR A 414 4.69 30.27 11.90
CA TYR A 414 4.06 30.92 10.76
C TYR A 414 2.55 30.63 10.69
N LEU A 415 2.12 29.38 10.94
CA LEU A 415 0.70 29.05 11.00
C LEU A 415 -0.01 29.84 12.10
N LYS A 416 0.52 29.83 13.33
CA LYS A 416 -0.06 30.54 14.49
C LYS A 416 -0.16 32.06 14.24
N GLN A 417 0.86 32.68 13.65
CA GLN A 417 0.87 34.10 13.32
C GLN A 417 -0.20 34.48 12.28
N ASN A 418 -0.54 33.59 11.38
CA ASN A 418 -1.47 33.85 10.28
C ASN A 418 -2.86 33.26 10.48
N GLU A 419 -3.10 32.52 11.55
CA GLU A 419 -4.37 31.85 11.80
C GLU A 419 -5.56 32.82 11.84
N ALA A 420 -5.39 34.00 12.42
CA ALA A 420 -6.44 35.02 12.49
C ALA A 420 -6.76 35.68 11.15
N LYS A 421 -5.83 35.55 10.15
CA LYS A 421 -5.98 36.19 8.83
C LYS A 421 -6.66 35.31 7.79
N ILE A 422 -6.83 34.01 8.06
CA ILE A 422 -7.44 33.08 7.12
C ILE A 422 -8.98 33.08 7.29
N PRO A 423 -9.73 32.70 6.23
CA PRO A 423 -11.17 32.55 6.30
C PRO A 423 -11.61 31.63 7.46
N LYS A 424 -12.78 31.89 8.03
CA LYS A 424 -13.33 31.08 9.13
C LYS A 424 -13.75 29.66 8.68
N ASN A 425 -14.05 29.48 7.39
CA ASN A 425 -14.51 28.23 6.80
C ASN A 425 -13.72 27.90 5.53
N GLY A 426 -13.89 26.68 5.01
CA GLY A 426 -13.27 26.21 3.76
C GLY A 426 -11.98 25.45 3.96
N LYS A 427 -11.40 24.97 2.86
CA LYS A 427 -10.24 24.07 2.84
C LYS A 427 -8.98 24.65 3.52
N ILE A 428 -8.78 25.96 3.44
CA ILE A 428 -7.67 26.63 4.11
C ILE A 428 -7.80 26.50 5.62
N ARG A 429 -8.99 26.79 6.17
CA ARG A 429 -9.25 26.63 7.60
C ARG A 429 -9.10 25.18 8.05
N GLU A 430 -9.64 24.23 7.31
CA GLU A 430 -9.50 22.80 7.60
C GLU A 430 -8.01 22.39 7.68
N ALA A 431 -7.17 22.85 6.74
CA ALA A 431 -5.74 22.55 6.73
C ALA A 431 -5.00 23.16 7.96
N PHE A 432 -5.28 24.42 8.29
CA PHE A 432 -4.71 25.07 9.47
C PHE A 432 -5.14 24.38 10.76
N THR A 433 -6.44 24.15 10.92
CA THR A 433 -6.99 23.49 12.11
C THR A 433 -6.39 22.10 12.30
N TYR A 434 -6.28 21.32 11.22
CA TYR A 434 -5.64 20.01 11.27
C TYR A 434 -4.19 20.13 11.73
N ALA A 435 -3.38 20.97 11.07
CA ALA A 435 -1.96 21.11 11.38
C ALA A 435 -1.73 21.56 12.82
N LEU A 436 -2.48 22.55 13.29
CA LEU A 436 -2.34 23.08 14.66
C LEU A 436 -2.79 22.06 15.72
N ASN A 437 -3.89 21.33 15.47
CA ASN A 437 -4.36 20.27 16.39
C ASN A 437 -3.42 19.07 16.42
N GLN A 438 -2.68 18.83 15.34
CA GLN A 438 -1.72 17.74 15.23
C GLN A 438 -0.28 18.13 15.55
N GLU A 439 -0.02 19.37 15.98
CA GLU A 439 1.35 19.88 16.19
C GLU A 439 2.20 18.97 17.08
N SER A 440 1.66 18.55 18.24
CA SER A 440 2.37 17.67 19.16
C SER A 440 2.74 16.34 18.54
N TYR A 441 1.81 15.73 17.81
CA TYR A 441 2.00 14.45 17.13
C TYR A 441 2.96 14.56 15.94
N LEU A 442 2.84 15.64 15.15
CA LEU A 442 3.72 15.91 14.01
C LEU A 442 5.16 16.22 14.42
N LYS A 443 5.41 16.56 15.68
CA LYS A 443 6.75 16.82 16.23
C LYS A 443 7.42 15.58 16.82
N VAL A 444 6.71 14.48 17.06
CA VAL A 444 7.27 13.28 17.70
C VAL A 444 8.49 12.72 16.96
N PHE A 445 8.50 12.74 15.60
CA PHE A 445 9.65 12.27 14.83
C PHE A 445 10.95 13.04 15.12
N LEU A 446 10.86 14.24 15.66
CA LEU A 446 12.03 15.01 16.08
C LEU A 446 12.64 14.52 17.40
N GLU A 447 11.91 13.73 18.16
CA GLU A 447 12.34 13.24 19.48
C GLU A 447 13.03 11.89 19.41
N ASP A 448 12.87 11.19 18.27
CA ASP A 448 13.39 9.83 18.10
C ASP A 448 13.86 9.61 16.65
N GLY A 449 15.08 9.08 16.48
CA GLY A 449 15.69 8.85 15.17
C GLY A 449 15.01 7.75 14.36
N ASP A 450 14.32 6.80 14.99
CA ASP A 450 13.66 5.67 14.32
C ASP A 450 12.22 5.99 13.88
N VAL A 451 11.64 7.09 14.39
CA VAL A 451 10.31 7.51 13.97
C VAL A 451 10.35 8.14 12.58
N PRO A 452 9.67 7.59 11.57
CA PRO A 452 9.62 8.22 10.24
C PRO A 452 8.76 9.48 10.25
N ILE A 453 9.08 10.43 9.36
CA ILE A 453 8.29 11.67 9.21
C ILE A 453 6.87 11.41 8.71
N ASP A 454 6.62 10.28 8.06
CA ASP A 454 5.33 9.94 7.48
C ASP A 454 4.96 8.47 7.60
N ASN A 455 3.69 8.17 7.30
CA ASN A 455 3.10 6.84 7.34
C ASN A 455 3.03 6.16 5.96
N ASN A 456 3.78 6.62 4.97
CA ASN A 456 3.74 6.09 3.60
C ASN A 456 4.00 4.58 3.50
N ALA A 457 4.73 4.01 4.45
CA ALA A 457 5.03 2.58 4.45
C ALA A 457 3.77 1.74 4.73
N SER A 458 2.90 2.16 5.66
CA SER A 458 1.59 1.51 5.90
C SER A 458 0.64 1.72 4.72
N GLU A 459 0.61 2.93 4.14
CA GLU A 459 -0.19 3.21 2.93
C GLU A 459 0.23 2.30 1.77
N ARG A 460 1.54 2.05 1.59
CA ARG A 460 2.04 1.09 0.57
C ARG A 460 1.64 -0.35 0.88
N ALA A 461 1.69 -0.76 2.13
CA ALA A 461 1.23 -2.09 2.55
C ALA A 461 -0.27 -2.25 2.21
N ILE A 462 -1.12 -1.32 2.60
CA ILE A 462 -2.56 -1.34 2.29
C ILE A 462 -2.84 -1.43 0.77
N ARG A 463 -1.98 -0.87 -0.08
CA ARG A 463 -2.19 -0.89 -1.54
C ARG A 463 -2.27 -2.31 -2.11
N GLY A 464 -1.46 -3.25 -1.61
CA GLY A 464 -1.52 -4.66 -2.01
C GLY A 464 -2.93 -5.24 -1.81
N PHE A 465 -3.50 -5.02 -0.66
CA PHE A 465 -4.88 -5.40 -0.35
C PHE A 465 -5.91 -4.66 -1.23
N CYS A 466 -5.76 -3.33 -1.39
CA CYS A 466 -6.68 -2.51 -2.18
C CYS A 466 -6.71 -2.89 -3.66
N ILE A 467 -5.57 -3.31 -4.25
CA ILE A 467 -5.52 -3.81 -5.62
C ILE A 467 -6.34 -5.10 -5.73
N GLY A 468 -6.14 -6.05 -4.81
CA GLY A 468 -6.94 -7.26 -4.74
C GLY A 468 -8.43 -6.94 -4.59
N LYS A 469 -8.78 -6.07 -3.64
CA LYS A 469 -10.15 -5.63 -3.39
C LYS A 469 -10.84 -5.07 -4.65
N LYS A 470 -10.17 -4.29 -5.47
CA LYS A 470 -10.73 -3.78 -6.74
C LYS A 470 -11.08 -4.89 -7.74
N ASN A 471 -10.44 -6.05 -7.64
CA ASN A 471 -10.69 -7.19 -8.53
C ASN A 471 -11.80 -8.12 -8.03
N TRP A 472 -11.91 -8.33 -6.70
CA TRP A 472 -12.93 -9.22 -6.11
C TRP A 472 -14.06 -8.48 -5.39
N GLU A 473 -13.96 -7.15 -5.21
CA GLU A 473 -14.93 -6.18 -4.67
C GLU A 473 -15.35 -6.41 -3.23
N MET A 474 -15.79 -7.61 -2.86
CA MET A 474 -16.32 -7.96 -1.54
C MET A 474 -15.84 -9.32 -1.07
N ILE A 475 -15.89 -9.55 0.24
CA ILE A 475 -15.68 -10.83 0.89
C ILE A 475 -17.04 -11.37 1.35
N ASP A 476 -17.28 -12.68 1.20
CA ASP A 476 -18.60 -13.24 1.51
C ASP A 476 -18.84 -13.43 3.00
N THR A 477 -17.83 -13.87 3.76
CA THR A 477 -17.97 -14.23 5.17
C THR A 477 -16.92 -13.61 6.07
N VAL A 478 -17.19 -13.53 7.38
CA VAL A 478 -16.24 -13.09 8.42
C VAL A 478 -15.02 -14.01 8.46
N ASN A 479 -15.21 -15.34 8.40
CA ASN A 479 -14.09 -16.29 8.37
C ASN A 479 -13.20 -16.09 7.14
N GLY A 480 -13.81 -15.83 5.98
CA GLY A 480 -13.07 -15.46 4.77
C GLY A 480 -12.28 -14.16 4.90
N ALA A 481 -12.80 -13.18 5.66
CA ALA A 481 -12.12 -11.93 5.94
C ALA A 481 -10.92 -12.11 6.89
N ASN A 482 -11.12 -12.88 7.98
CA ASN A 482 -10.06 -13.21 8.92
C ASN A 482 -8.93 -14.02 8.26
N SER A 483 -9.28 -15.06 7.50
CA SER A 483 -8.28 -15.85 6.76
C SER A 483 -7.56 -15.01 5.71
N SER A 484 -8.26 -14.07 5.05
CA SER A 484 -7.62 -13.13 4.13
C SER A 484 -6.62 -12.23 4.85
N ALA A 485 -6.95 -11.72 6.05
CA ALA A 485 -6.03 -10.92 6.85
C ALA A 485 -4.77 -11.71 7.19
N ILE A 486 -4.91 -12.96 7.68
CA ILE A 486 -3.79 -13.85 8.00
C ILE A 486 -2.90 -14.09 6.77
N ILE A 487 -3.50 -14.47 5.63
CA ILE A 487 -2.75 -14.80 4.41
C ILE A 487 -2.04 -13.55 3.83
N TYR A 488 -2.72 -12.39 3.77
CA TYR A 488 -2.09 -11.14 3.36
C TYR A 488 -0.92 -10.76 4.28
N SER A 489 -1.05 -10.96 5.59
CA SER A 489 0.01 -10.70 6.56
C SER A 489 1.28 -11.49 6.24
N ILE A 490 1.14 -12.78 6.05
CA ILE A 490 2.27 -13.66 5.72
C ILE A 490 2.84 -13.32 4.33
N ALA A 491 1.98 -13.06 3.34
CA ALA A 491 2.40 -12.71 1.99
C ALA A 491 3.20 -11.41 1.94
N GLU A 492 2.71 -10.35 2.58
CA GLU A 492 3.38 -9.05 2.57
C GLU A 492 4.63 -9.06 3.46
N THR A 493 4.62 -9.78 4.59
CA THR A 493 5.82 -10.01 5.40
C THR A 493 6.89 -10.77 4.62
N ALA A 494 6.53 -11.83 3.90
CA ALA A 494 7.47 -12.55 3.03
C ALA A 494 8.08 -11.65 1.93
N LYS A 495 7.25 -10.85 1.26
CA LYS A 495 7.71 -9.87 0.24
C LYS A 495 8.68 -8.84 0.83
N ALA A 496 8.36 -8.32 2.01
CA ALA A 496 9.17 -7.31 2.69
C ALA A 496 10.55 -7.85 3.08
N ASN A 497 10.66 -9.16 3.31
CA ASN A 497 11.90 -9.87 3.65
C ASN A 497 12.55 -10.57 2.43
N ASN A 498 12.25 -10.12 1.23
CA ASN A 498 12.85 -10.61 -0.03
C ASN A 498 12.65 -12.10 -0.31
N LEU A 499 11.54 -12.69 0.16
CA LEU A 499 11.16 -14.06 -0.15
C LEU A 499 10.27 -14.13 -1.40
N LYS A 500 10.20 -15.32 -2.00
CA LYS A 500 9.22 -15.68 -3.01
C LYS A 500 7.97 -16.22 -2.30
N PRO A 501 6.82 -15.52 -2.36
CA PRO A 501 5.66 -15.92 -1.55
C PRO A 501 5.15 -17.33 -1.86
N PHE A 502 5.13 -17.74 -3.13
CA PHE A 502 4.72 -19.10 -3.51
C PHE A 502 5.56 -20.15 -2.78
N ASP A 503 6.89 -20.11 -2.93
CA ASP A 503 7.82 -21.08 -2.35
C ASP A 503 7.75 -21.05 -0.80
N TYR A 504 7.56 -19.86 -0.22
CA TYR A 504 7.42 -19.71 1.22
C TYR A 504 6.12 -20.30 1.77
N PHE A 505 4.98 -20.07 1.10
CA PHE A 505 3.72 -20.71 1.50
C PHE A 505 3.75 -22.23 1.34
N GLU A 506 4.31 -22.74 0.26
CA GLU A 506 4.50 -24.17 0.07
C GLU A 506 5.33 -24.77 1.21
N TYR A 507 6.41 -24.10 1.59
CA TYR A 507 7.27 -24.51 2.70
C TYR A 507 6.52 -24.48 4.04
N LEU A 508 5.83 -23.39 4.38
CA LEU A 508 5.04 -23.30 5.61
C LEU A 508 3.98 -24.39 5.70
N LEU A 509 3.24 -24.62 4.61
CA LEU A 509 2.18 -25.64 4.53
C LEU A 509 2.74 -27.08 4.50
N THR A 510 4.03 -27.24 4.28
CA THR A 510 4.71 -28.53 4.39
C THR A 510 5.25 -28.76 5.80
N GLU A 511 5.77 -27.71 6.46
CA GLU A 511 6.43 -27.84 7.76
C GLU A 511 5.44 -27.75 8.94
N ILE A 512 4.58 -26.71 9.00
CA ILE A 512 3.66 -26.49 10.12
C ILE A 512 2.79 -27.73 10.44
N PRO A 513 2.21 -28.46 9.44
CA PRO A 513 1.42 -29.65 9.71
C PRO A 513 2.15 -30.80 10.41
N LYS A 514 3.48 -30.83 10.36
CA LYS A 514 4.30 -31.84 11.05
C LYS A 514 4.30 -31.64 12.57
N HIS A 515 3.99 -30.42 13.02
CA HIS A 515 4.07 -29.97 14.42
C HIS A 515 2.71 -29.73 15.07
N VAL A 516 1.61 -30.18 14.44
CA VAL A 516 0.23 -29.97 14.97
C VAL A 516 0.02 -30.62 16.35
N ASP A 517 0.70 -31.74 16.60
CA ASP A 517 0.62 -32.45 17.86
C ASP A 517 1.63 -31.91 18.92
N ASP A 518 2.48 -30.96 18.56
CA ASP A 518 3.51 -30.39 19.44
C ASP A 518 2.88 -29.37 20.41
N LYS A 519 3.26 -29.46 21.67
CA LYS A 519 2.83 -28.48 22.68
C LYS A 519 3.60 -27.17 22.63
N ASN A 520 4.78 -27.20 22.03
CA ASN A 520 5.68 -26.06 21.92
C ASN A 520 5.66 -25.51 20.48
N ILE A 521 5.65 -24.19 20.35
CA ILE A 521 5.63 -23.47 19.09
C ILE A 521 7.01 -22.89 18.71
N ASP A 522 8.08 -23.26 19.42
CA ASP A 522 9.43 -22.72 19.19
C ASP A 522 9.96 -23.02 17.78
N PHE A 523 9.50 -24.11 17.15
CA PHE A 523 9.82 -24.43 15.75
C PHE A 523 9.44 -23.29 14.78
N LEU A 524 8.46 -22.44 15.10
CA LEU A 524 8.07 -21.31 14.27
C LEU A 524 9.21 -20.30 14.08
N ALA A 525 10.14 -20.22 15.02
CA ALA A 525 11.32 -19.36 14.89
C ALA A 525 12.19 -19.75 13.69
N GLU A 526 12.26 -21.06 13.38
CA GLU A 526 12.99 -21.58 12.23
C GLU A 526 12.30 -21.27 10.89
N LEU A 527 10.98 -21.07 10.94
CA LEU A 527 10.15 -20.78 9.77
C LEU A 527 9.98 -19.27 9.49
N LEU A 528 10.50 -18.39 10.35
CA LEU A 528 10.42 -16.94 10.16
C LEU A 528 11.08 -16.49 8.84
N PRO A 529 10.54 -15.44 8.18
CA PRO A 529 11.04 -14.99 6.87
C PRO A 529 12.52 -14.61 6.83
N TRP A 530 13.13 -14.32 7.96
CA TRP A 530 14.55 -13.97 8.10
C TRP A 530 15.39 -15.09 8.73
N SER A 531 14.80 -16.26 8.96
CA SER A 531 15.52 -17.40 9.52
C SER A 531 16.58 -17.92 8.55
N ASP A 532 17.77 -18.23 9.07
CA ASP A 532 18.85 -18.85 8.30
C ASP A 532 18.55 -20.33 7.96
N MET A 533 17.54 -20.92 8.62
CA MET A 533 17.11 -22.30 8.37
C MET A 533 16.25 -22.44 7.11
N LEU A 534 15.76 -21.32 6.53
CA LEU A 534 14.96 -21.36 5.32
C LEU A 534 15.77 -21.85 4.12
N PRO A 535 15.21 -22.74 3.27
CA PRO A 535 15.83 -23.16 2.03
C PRO A 535 16.21 -21.98 1.12
N GLU A 536 17.36 -22.02 0.49
CA GLU A 536 17.87 -20.92 -0.37
C GLU A 536 16.93 -20.58 -1.54
N ASN A 537 16.26 -21.58 -2.09
CA ASN A 537 15.34 -21.41 -3.21
C ASN A 537 14.14 -20.52 -2.89
N ILE A 538 13.76 -20.35 -1.61
CA ILE A 538 12.67 -19.48 -1.15
C ILE A 538 13.06 -18.00 -1.26
N ARG A 539 14.34 -17.66 -1.20
CA ARG A 539 14.86 -16.30 -1.30
C ARG A 539 14.87 -15.82 -2.76
N LYS A 540 14.53 -14.57 -2.97
CA LYS A 540 14.73 -13.95 -4.30
C LYS A 540 16.23 -13.78 -4.55
N PRO A 541 16.70 -13.98 -5.80
CA PRO A 541 18.08 -13.66 -6.13
C PRO A 541 18.37 -12.19 -5.76
N GLN A 542 19.45 -11.95 -5.04
CA GLN A 542 19.89 -10.59 -4.79
C GLN A 542 20.23 -9.95 -6.13
N LYS A 543 19.59 -8.84 -6.46
CA LYS A 543 20.05 -8.03 -7.60
C LYS A 543 21.48 -7.66 -7.29
N ALA A 544 22.41 -8.09 -8.15
CA ALA A 544 23.79 -7.67 -8.03
C ALA A 544 23.78 -6.14 -7.94
N SER A 545 24.15 -5.63 -6.77
CA SER A 545 24.31 -4.20 -6.55
C SER A 545 25.38 -3.73 -7.51
N GLY A 546 24.97 -3.16 -8.64
CA GLY A 546 25.91 -2.50 -9.55
C GLY A 546 26.60 -1.40 -8.75
N LYS A 547 27.88 -1.65 -8.42
CA LYS A 547 28.81 -0.63 -7.93
C LYS A 547 29.01 0.45 -8.99
#